data_0781c908794818b790ec591d14b18bcc
#
_entry.id   0781c908794818b790ec591d14b18bcc
#
_cell.length_a   1.000
_cell.length_b   1.000
_cell.length_c   1.000
_cell.angle_alpha   90.00
_cell.angle_beta   90.00
_cell.angle_gamma   90.00
#
_symmetry.space_group_name_H-M   'P 1'
#
loop_
_entity.id
_entity.type
_entity.pdbx_description
1 polymer ?
#
loop_
_entity_poly.entity_id
_entity_poly.type
_entity_poly.pdbx_seq_one_letter_code
_entity_poly.pdbx_strand_id
1 'polypeptide(L)'
;MKFFMPLFLICSLVEQAVAQTPKDTTVAVGSKLITLSTVVIDNKLNVPSFIEKIKSDTSFYKAFKNLRILNFDAINDIRMLDKKGNLNASLFSKTQQLASKGCRTMKVLEENVTGDFYNDDKTYNYYTAQMYASIFFTKGEMCGETNIVAGNEFSTEGKSGMEKHKEQLKMLFFNPGRRINGLPFMSNKTAIYDDDIADAYDMDIDFEQKNGINCYVFKQKVKPGKEGNVVVDEMNTWFNETTFDVVARTYTLSYDAGVYDFKVNMEVQMTQVGILTVPAVIRYNGNWKAIFKKRERGVFTATLSNFLLR
;
A
#
# COMPACT_ATOMS: atom_id res chain seq x y z
N MET A 1 -0.75 86.94 19.13
CA MET A 1 -1.58 85.71 19.43
C MET A 1 -0.92 84.52 18.79
N LYS A 2 -0.21 83.70 19.59
CA LYS A 2 0.46 82.47 19.08
C LYS A 2 -0.40 81.27 19.49
N PHE A 3 -0.98 80.55 18.51
CA PHE A 3 -1.70 79.34 18.69
C PHE A 3 -0.69 78.21 18.84
N PHE A 4 -0.68 77.54 19.98
CA PHE A 4 0.01 76.27 20.25
C PHE A 4 -0.98 75.10 19.96
N MET A 5 -0.60 74.30 18.96
CA MET A 5 -1.36 73.04 18.62
C MET A 5 -0.68 71.86 19.29
N PRO A 6 -1.37 71.09 20.13
CA PRO A 6 -0.78 69.93 20.75
C PRO A 6 -0.76 68.73 19.75
N LEU A 7 0.44 68.18 19.57
CA LEU A 7 0.69 67.00 18.76
C LEU A 7 0.27 65.74 19.59
N PHE A 8 -0.85 65.12 19.22
CA PHE A 8 -1.26 63.83 19.80
C PHE A 8 -0.44 62.70 19.20
N LEU A 9 0.46 62.12 20.00
CA LEU A 9 1.25 60.92 19.64
C LEU A 9 0.37 59.69 19.87
N ILE A 10 -0.20 59.12 18.80
CA ILE A 10 -0.93 57.84 18.84
C ILE A 10 0.10 56.72 18.88
N CYS A 11 0.33 56.12 20.05
CA CYS A 11 1.14 54.93 20.24
C CYS A 11 0.30 53.72 19.80
N SER A 12 0.48 53.25 18.57
CA SER A 12 -0.11 51.99 18.09
C SER A 12 0.58 50.81 18.76
N LEU A 13 -0.10 50.19 19.73
CA LEU A 13 0.29 48.90 20.28
C LEU A 13 0.08 47.85 19.15
N VAL A 14 1.15 47.43 18.53
CA VAL A 14 1.16 46.21 17.69
C VAL A 14 1.17 45.02 18.61
N GLU A 15 0.00 44.45 18.89
CA GLU A 15 -0.09 43.12 19.48
C GLU A 15 0.54 42.12 18.51
N GLN A 16 1.72 41.63 18.84
CA GLN A 16 2.29 40.44 18.17
C GLN A 16 1.46 39.24 18.58
N ALA A 17 0.55 38.82 17.71
CA ALA A 17 -0.07 37.52 17.80
C ALA A 17 1.04 36.46 17.63
N VAL A 18 1.55 35.92 18.71
CA VAL A 18 2.41 34.74 18.71
C VAL A 18 1.52 33.59 18.28
N ALA A 19 1.61 33.20 17.01
CA ALA A 19 0.99 31.98 16.55
C ALA A 19 1.59 30.83 17.36
N GLN A 20 0.81 30.28 18.28
CA GLN A 20 1.20 29.05 18.98
C GLN A 20 1.30 27.94 17.94
N THR A 21 2.51 27.46 17.67
CA THR A 21 2.70 26.22 16.93
C THR A 21 1.94 25.11 17.66
N PRO A 22 1.04 24.39 16.96
CA PRO A 22 0.30 23.30 17.58
C PRO A 22 1.31 22.29 18.17
N LYS A 23 1.17 22.02 19.46
CA LYS A 23 2.10 21.17 20.18
C LYS A 23 1.65 19.72 20.00
N ASP A 24 2.32 18.98 19.14
CA ASP A 24 2.12 17.54 19.02
C ASP A 24 2.30 16.86 20.37
N THR A 25 1.44 15.91 20.67
CA THR A 25 1.47 15.13 21.92
C THR A 25 1.90 13.70 21.61
N THR A 26 2.80 13.15 22.42
CA THR A 26 3.24 11.77 22.27
C THR A 26 2.52 10.88 23.28
N VAL A 27 1.96 9.77 22.82
CA VAL A 27 1.28 8.75 23.63
C VAL A 27 2.08 7.45 23.59
N ALA A 28 2.30 6.82 24.76
CA ALA A 28 2.93 5.51 24.84
C ALA A 28 1.88 4.40 24.65
N VAL A 29 2.15 3.47 23.73
CA VAL A 29 1.36 2.26 23.52
C VAL A 29 2.28 1.05 23.60
N GLY A 30 2.30 0.38 24.74
CA GLY A 30 3.34 -0.59 25.09
C GLY A 30 4.71 0.07 25.16
N SER A 31 5.70 -0.44 24.45
CA SER A 31 7.04 0.15 24.33
C SER A 31 7.15 1.25 23.26
N LYS A 32 6.08 1.55 22.53
CA LYS A 32 6.09 2.45 21.37
C LYS A 32 5.63 3.85 21.74
N LEU A 33 6.30 4.87 21.21
CA LEU A 33 5.90 6.27 21.29
C LEU A 33 5.23 6.66 19.97
N ILE A 34 4.01 7.18 20.05
CA ILE A 34 3.21 7.59 18.89
C ILE A 34 2.92 9.08 19.03
N THR A 35 3.31 9.85 18.03
CA THR A 35 3.04 11.28 17.97
C THR A 35 1.63 11.52 17.40
N LEU A 36 0.87 12.41 18.03
CA LEU A 36 -0.49 12.77 17.62
C LEU A 36 -0.52 14.22 17.19
N SER A 37 -1.14 14.51 16.06
CA SER A 37 -1.48 15.87 15.68
C SER A 37 -2.56 16.45 16.61
N THR A 38 -2.62 17.76 16.70
CA THR A 38 -3.61 18.48 17.53
C THR A 38 -5.04 18.06 17.20
N VAL A 39 -5.38 17.89 15.92
CA VAL A 39 -6.72 17.49 15.47
C VAL A 39 -7.09 16.10 15.99
N VAL A 40 -6.16 15.16 16.04
CA VAL A 40 -6.38 13.81 16.57
C VAL A 40 -6.65 13.85 18.07
N ILE A 41 -5.95 14.73 18.80
CA ILE A 41 -6.16 14.96 20.24
C ILE A 41 -7.56 15.51 20.49
N ASP A 42 -7.97 16.52 19.73
CA ASP A 42 -9.29 17.16 19.84
C ASP A 42 -10.41 16.18 19.52
N ASN A 43 -10.24 15.28 18.58
CA ASN A 43 -11.18 14.22 18.24
C ASN A 43 -11.23 13.07 19.28
N LYS A 44 -10.41 13.11 20.31
CA LYS A 44 -10.37 12.14 21.42
C LYS A 44 -10.22 10.68 20.96
N LEU A 45 -9.43 10.43 19.91
CA LEU A 45 -9.15 9.08 19.42
C LEU A 45 -8.57 8.21 20.56
N ASN A 46 -9.17 7.05 20.78
CA ASN A 46 -8.59 6.05 21.68
C ASN A 46 -7.42 5.36 20.98
N VAL A 47 -6.23 5.94 21.10
CA VAL A 47 -5.01 5.49 20.40
C VAL A 47 -4.63 4.04 20.71
N PRO A 48 -4.61 3.56 21.97
CA PRO A 48 -4.34 2.14 22.24
C PRO A 48 -5.28 1.19 21.50
N SER A 49 -6.59 1.45 21.56
CA SER A 49 -7.59 0.63 20.88
C SER A 49 -7.44 0.68 19.35
N PHE A 50 -7.12 1.86 18.81
CA PHE A 50 -6.85 2.04 17.38
C PHE A 50 -5.65 1.21 16.91
N ILE A 51 -4.54 1.25 17.64
CA ILE A 51 -3.33 0.49 17.32
C ILE A 51 -3.57 -1.02 17.40
N GLU A 52 -4.28 -1.50 18.42
CA GLU A 52 -4.62 -2.94 18.52
C GLU A 52 -5.51 -3.39 17.34
N LYS A 53 -6.46 -2.54 16.92
CA LYS A 53 -7.27 -2.79 15.73
C LYS A 53 -6.40 -2.88 14.46
N ILE A 54 -5.45 -1.97 14.27
CA ILE A 54 -4.53 -1.99 13.13
C ILE A 54 -3.66 -3.25 13.15
N LYS A 55 -3.12 -3.64 14.31
CA LYS A 55 -2.30 -4.85 14.43
C LYS A 55 -3.06 -6.12 14.06
N SER A 56 -4.34 -6.20 14.35
CA SER A 56 -5.21 -7.34 14.04
C SER A 56 -5.88 -7.24 12.66
N ASP A 57 -5.79 -6.09 11.99
CA ASP A 57 -6.51 -5.84 10.73
C ASP A 57 -6.01 -6.74 9.58
N THR A 58 -6.94 -7.43 8.94
CA THR A 58 -6.71 -8.22 7.72
C THR A 58 -7.44 -7.64 6.52
N SER A 59 -8.16 -6.52 6.70
CA SER A 59 -9.08 -5.97 5.69
C SER A 59 -8.34 -5.57 4.42
N PHE A 60 -7.13 -5.02 4.54
CA PHE A 60 -6.33 -4.63 3.39
C PHE A 60 -6.00 -5.83 2.47
N TYR A 61 -5.53 -6.94 3.02
CA TYR A 61 -5.26 -8.14 2.23
C TYR A 61 -6.55 -8.81 1.73
N LYS A 62 -7.58 -8.85 2.58
CA LYS A 62 -8.91 -9.37 2.23
C LYS A 62 -9.52 -8.62 1.04
N ALA A 63 -9.28 -7.32 0.91
CA ALA A 63 -9.76 -6.52 -0.21
C ALA A 63 -9.32 -7.08 -1.57
N PHE A 64 -8.07 -7.55 -1.69
CA PHE A 64 -7.60 -8.22 -2.91
C PHE A 64 -8.28 -9.59 -3.11
N LYS A 65 -8.61 -10.31 -2.04
CA LYS A 65 -9.35 -11.58 -2.12
C LYS A 65 -10.80 -11.36 -2.54
N ASN A 66 -11.41 -10.25 -2.15
CA ASN A 66 -12.78 -9.90 -2.53
C ASN A 66 -12.94 -9.75 -4.06
N LEU A 67 -11.89 -9.38 -4.78
CA LEU A 67 -11.92 -9.36 -6.25
C LEU A 67 -12.29 -10.71 -6.87
N ARG A 68 -12.02 -11.83 -6.19
CA ARG A 68 -12.27 -13.18 -6.72
C ARG A 68 -13.75 -13.53 -6.85
N ILE A 69 -14.61 -12.86 -6.11
CA ILE A 69 -16.05 -13.14 -6.06
C ILE A 69 -16.89 -12.06 -6.74
N LEU A 70 -16.25 -11.04 -7.33
CA LEU A 70 -16.91 -9.91 -7.96
C LEU A 70 -16.76 -9.94 -9.48
N ASN A 71 -17.76 -9.40 -10.15
CA ASN A 71 -17.60 -8.91 -11.52
C ASN A 71 -16.98 -7.53 -11.46
N PHE A 72 -16.07 -7.23 -12.35
CA PHE A 72 -15.49 -5.89 -12.51
C PHE A 72 -14.84 -5.72 -13.88
N ASP A 73 -14.69 -4.46 -14.28
CA ASP A 73 -13.87 -4.06 -15.42
C ASP A 73 -12.52 -3.55 -14.91
N ALA A 74 -11.45 -3.81 -15.65
CA ALA A 74 -10.13 -3.29 -15.32
C ALA A 74 -9.43 -2.68 -16.54
N ILE A 75 -8.75 -1.56 -16.30
CA ILE A 75 -7.77 -0.97 -17.21
C ILE A 75 -6.40 -1.22 -16.59
N ASN A 76 -5.54 -1.89 -17.35
CA ASN A 76 -4.19 -2.26 -16.93
C ASN A 76 -3.17 -1.61 -17.84
N ASP A 77 -2.19 -0.92 -17.26
CA ASP A 77 -1.05 -0.32 -17.97
C ASP A 77 0.23 -0.80 -17.28
N ILE A 78 0.98 -1.67 -17.94
CA ILE A 78 2.23 -2.26 -17.45
C ILE A 78 3.35 -1.83 -18.38
N ARG A 79 4.39 -1.22 -17.82
CA ARG A 79 5.54 -0.72 -18.55
C ARG A 79 6.82 -1.28 -17.96
N MET A 80 7.62 -1.92 -18.78
CA MET A 80 8.95 -2.40 -18.43
C MET A 80 9.98 -1.42 -18.96
N LEU A 81 10.90 -1.00 -18.09
CA LEU A 81 11.87 0.05 -18.38
C LEU A 81 13.29 -0.52 -18.44
N ASP A 82 14.12 0.09 -19.28
CA ASP A 82 15.54 -0.17 -19.33
C ASP A 82 16.29 0.45 -18.12
N LYS A 83 17.62 0.31 -18.07
CA LYS A 83 18.47 0.87 -17.02
C LYS A 83 18.45 2.41 -17.00
N LYS A 84 18.12 3.05 -18.11
CA LYS A 84 18.08 4.50 -18.27
C LYS A 84 16.69 5.08 -18.00
N GLY A 85 15.67 4.20 -17.81
CA GLY A 85 14.28 4.59 -17.59
C GLY A 85 13.47 4.75 -18.88
N ASN A 86 14.02 4.36 -20.05
CA ASN A 86 13.27 4.35 -21.29
C ASN A 86 12.34 3.14 -21.36
N LEU A 87 11.22 3.28 -22.08
CA LEU A 87 10.30 2.18 -22.30
C LEU A 87 10.96 1.08 -23.14
N ASN A 88 10.97 -0.15 -22.62
CA ASN A 88 11.49 -1.33 -23.30
C ASN A 88 10.37 -2.23 -23.82
N ALA A 89 9.33 -2.43 -23.01
CA ALA A 89 8.15 -3.19 -23.38
C ALA A 89 6.93 -2.69 -22.62
N SER A 90 5.74 -2.85 -23.17
CA SER A 90 4.51 -2.51 -22.46
C SER A 90 3.35 -3.42 -22.81
N LEU A 91 2.41 -3.52 -21.88
CA LEU A 91 1.09 -4.11 -22.07
C LEU A 91 0.04 -3.11 -21.56
N PHE A 92 -0.80 -2.64 -22.45
CA PHE A 92 -2.05 -1.98 -22.10
C PHE A 92 -3.20 -2.94 -22.38
N SER A 93 -4.13 -3.11 -21.41
CA SER A 93 -5.31 -3.94 -21.67
C SER A 93 -6.54 -3.41 -20.95
N LYS A 94 -7.71 -3.69 -21.55
CA LYS A 94 -9.01 -3.60 -20.91
C LYS A 94 -9.56 -5.01 -20.73
N THR A 95 -9.89 -5.37 -19.51
CA THR A 95 -10.37 -6.69 -19.17
C THR A 95 -11.68 -6.62 -18.41
N GLN A 96 -12.49 -7.66 -18.51
CA GLN A 96 -13.72 -7.82 -17.76
C GLN A 96 -13.72 -9.18 -17.06
N GLN A 97 -13.77 -9.18 -15.74
CA GLN A 97 -13.97 -10.39 -14.97
C GLN A 97 -15.45 -10.67 -14.75
N LEU A 98 -15.83 -11.92 -14.97
CA LEU A 98 -17.16 -12.44 -14.69
C LEU A 98 -17.04 -13.54 -13.63
N ALA A 99 -17.73 -13.36 -12.51
CA ALA A 99 -17.83 -14.34 -11.42
C ALA A 99 -19.25 -14.89 -11.36
N SER A 100 -19.39 -16.20 -11.31
CA SER A 100 -20.68 -16.89 -11.21
C SER A 100 -20.50 -18.27 -10.61
N LYS A 101 -21.41 -18.67 -9.69
CA LYS A 101 -21.47 -20.02 -9.09
C LYS A 101 -20.14 -20.53 -8.52
N GLY A 102 -19.37 -19.62 -7.87
CA GLY A 102 -18.07 -19.97 -7.28
C GLY A 102 -16.93 -20.13 -8.28
N CYS A 103 -17.15 -19.79 -9.55
CA CYS A 103 -16.12 -19.75 -10.58
C CYS A 103 -15.97 -18.31 -11.12
N ARG A 104 -14.80 -18.01 -11.69
CA ARG A 104 -14.55 -16.76 -12.39
C ARG A 104 -13.82 -16.99 -13.70
N THR A 105 -14.11 -16.13 -14.67
CA THR A 105 -13.45 -16.07 -15.97
C THR A 105 -13.10 -14.62 -16.27
N MET A 106 -12.20 -14.38 -17.21
CA MET A 106 -11.84 -13.03 -17.64
C MET A 106 -11.83 -12.94 -19.17
N LYS A 107 -12.47 -11.91 -19.70
CA LYS A 107 -12.41 -11.54 -21.11
C LYS A 107 -11.40 -10.40 -21.27
N VAL A 108 -10.55 -10.50 -22.27
CA VAL A 108 -9.74 -9.38 -22.75
C VAL A 108 -10.55 -8.67 -23.82
N LEU A 109 -10.92 -7.41 -23.56
CA LEU A 109 -11.71 -6.58 -24.46
C LEU A 109 -10.81 -5.80 -25.43
N GLU A 110 -9.63 -5.40 -24.95
CA GLU A 110 -8.62 -4.68 -25.71
C GLU A 110 -7.24 -5.06 -25.18
N GLU A 111 -6.28 -5.28 -26.06
CA GLU A 111 -4.88 -5.50 -25.69
C GLU A 111 -3.96 -4.84 -26.72
N ASN A 112 -3.02 -4.03 -26.23
CA ASN A 112 -1.97 -3.40 -27.02
C ASN A 112 -0.63 -3.72 -26.37
N VAL A 113 0.26 -4.34 -27.12
CA VAL A 113 1.58 -4.79 -26.67
C VAL A 113 2.67 -4.10 -27.48
N THR A 114 3.74 -3.67 -26.81
CA THR A 114 4.94 -3.13 -27.44
C THR A 114 6.19 -3.82 -26.89
N GLY A 115 7.22 -3.90 -27.73
CA GLY A 115 8.49 -4.54 -27.36
C GLY A 115 8.36 -6.04 -27.12
N ASP A 116 9.30 -6.59 -26.37
CA ASP A 116 9.42 -8.03 -26.06
C ASP A 116 8.65 -8.44 -24.79
N PHE A 117 7.42 -7.95 -24.62
CA PHE A 117 6.61 -8.20 -23.42
C PHE A 117 6.29 -9.69 -23.22
N TYR A 118 6.03 -10.41 -24.31
CA TYR A 118 5.82 -11.85 -24.35
C TYR A 118 6.96 -12.58 -25.03
N ASN A 119 7.22 -13.80 -24.60
CA ASN A 119 8.03 -14.77 -25.33
C ASN A 119 7.24 -15.33 -26.53
N ASP A 120 7.90 -16.10 -27.38
CA ASP A 120 7.29 -16.72 -28.58
C ASP A 120 6.12 -17.66 -28.23
N ASP A 121 6.19 -18.30 -27.06
CA ASP A 121 5.15 -19.20 -26.53
C ASP A 121 4.02 -18.46 -25.79
N LYS A 122 3.97 -17.12 -25.88
CA LYS A 122 3.01 -16.25 -25.20
C LYS A 122 3.11 -16.25 -23.68
N THR A 123 4.18 -16.76 -23.10
CA THR A 123 4.49 -16.53 -21.69
C THR A 123 5.09 -15.13 -21.49
N TYR A 124 4.98 -14.59 -20.27
CA TYR A 124 5.56 -13.27 -19.96
C TYR A 124 7.08 -13.33 -19.95
N ASN A 125 7.73 -12.44 -20.67
CA ASN A 125 9.19 -12.32 -20.69
C ASN A 125 9.74 -11.71 -19.39
N TYR A 126 8.91 -10.95 -18.66
CA TYR A 126 9.28 -10.29 -17.43
C TYR A 126 8.60 -10.95 -16.21
N TYR A 127 9.38 -11.20 -15.16
CA TYR A 127 8.85 -11.79 -13.94
C TYR A 127 7.87 -10.85 -13.22
N THR A 128 8.13 -9.52 -13.24
CA THR A 128 7.19 -8.50 -12.74
C THR A 128 5.83 -8.61 -13.42
N ALA A 129 5.80 -8.74 -14.75
CA ALA A 129 4.57 -8.92 -15.52
C ALA A 129 3.87 -10.24 -15.18
N GLN A 130 4.64 -11.33 -15.02
CA GLN A 130 4.10 -12.62 -14.60
C GLN A 130 3.47 -12.56 -13.21
N MET A 131 4.12 -11.86 -12.26
CA MET A 131 3.61 -11.67 -10.91
C MET A 131 2.31 -10.86 -10.93
N TYR A 132 2.27 -9.74 -11.67
CA TYR A 132 1.08 -8.94 -11.89
C TYR A 132 -0.09 -9.79 -12.43
N ALA A 133 0.15 -10.49 -13.53
CA ALA A 133 -0.87 -11.33 -14.17
C ALA A 133 -1.43 -12.40 -13.23
N SER A 134 -0.59 -12.99 -12.38
CA SER A 134 -1.01 -14.00 -11.41
C SER A 134 -1.94 -13.48 -10.31
N ILE A 135 -2.06 -12.16 -10.15
CA ILE A 135 -2.91 -11.52 -9.15
C ILE A 135 -4.17 -10.97 -9.81
N PHE A 136 -4.04 -10.30 -10.93
CA PHE A 136 -5.11 -9.50 -11.53
C PHE A 136 -5.75 -10.15 -12.75
N PHE A 137 -5.10 -11.12 -13.40
CA PHE A 137 -5.66 -11.81 -14.55
C PHE A 137 -6.16 -13.21 -14.19
N THR A 138 -7.27 -13.59 -14.78
CA THR A 138 -7.83 -14.94 -14.66
C THR A 138 -7.54 -15.71 -15.95
N LYS A 139 -6.81 -16.82 -15.84
CA LYS A 139 -6.50 -17.69 -16.97
C LYS A 139 -7.53 -18.82 -17.03
N GLY A 140 -8.32 -18.84 -18.09
CA GLY A 140 -9.38 -19.82 -18.25
C GLY A 140 -10.51 -19.64 -17.23
N GLU A 141 -11.10 -20.73 -16.77
CA GLU A 141 -12.07 -20.75 -15.68
C GLU A 141 -11.39 -21.19 -14.39
N MET A 142 -11.57 -20.41 -13.33
CA MET A 142 -11.03 -20.70 -11.99
C MET A 142 -12.16 -20.82 -10.98
N CYS A 143 -12.27 -21.99 -10.34
CA CYS A 143 -13.34 -22.33 -9.41
C CYS A 143 -12.80 -22.62 -8.01
N GLY A 144 -13.70 -22.55 -7.00
CA GLY A 144 -13.39 -22.92 -5.61
C GLY A 144 -12.53 -21.91 -4.86
N GLU A 145 -12.22 -20.74 -5.44
CA GLU A 145 -11.54 -19.68 -4.72
C GLU A 145 -12.50 -18.94 -3.77
N THR A 146 -11.95 -18.49 -2.66
CA THR A 146 -12.71 -17.81 -1.61
C THR A 146 -12.07 -16.47 -1.27
N ASN A 147 -12.90 -15.51 -0.79
CA ASN A 147 -12.45 -14.26 -0.21
C ASN A 147 -12.12 -14.38 1.29
N ILE A 148 -12.22 -15.56 1.88
CA ILE A 148 -11.93 -15.77 3.29
C ILE A 148 -10.43 -15.60 3.55
N VAL A 149 -10.11 -14.80 4.56
CA VAL A 149 -8.76 -14.63 5.11
C VAL A 149 -8.80 -15.12 6.55
N ALA A 150 -8.10 -16.23 6.81
CA ALA A 150 -7.96 -16.77 8.15
C ALA A 150 -6.68 -16.21 8.80
N GLY A 151 -6.84 -15.20 9.64
CA GLY A 151 -5.72 -14.55 10.33
C GLY A 151 -4.79 -13.76 9.40
N ASN A 152 -3.58 -13.49 9.88
CA ASN A 152 -2.52 -12.76 9.16
C ASN A 152 -1.48 -13.70 8.53
N GLU A 153 -1.64 -15.01 8.70
CA GLU A 153 -0.70 -15.99 8.19
C GLU A 153 -1.02 -16.39 6.76
N PHE A 154 0.02 -16.56 6.00
CA PHE A 154 -0.06 -16.96 4.62
C PHE A 154 0.29 -18.45 4.50
N SER A 155 -0.63 -19.25 3.94
CA SER A 155 -0.37 -20.66 3.69
C SER A 155 0.43 -20.85 2.41
N THR A 156 1.61 -21.45 2.55
CA THR A 156 2.40 -21.99 1.44
C THR A 156 2.31 -23.51 1.36
N GLU A 157 1.32 -24.10 2.04
CA GLU A 157 1.11 -25.54 2.08
C GLU A 157 0.89 -26.12 0.68
N GLY A 158 1.54 -27.23 0.39
CA GLY A 158 1.47 -27.87 -0.93
C GLY A 158 2.26 -27.18 -2.04
N LYS A 159 2.93 -26.03 -1.78
CA LYS A 159 3.75 -25.33 -2.76
C LYS A 159 5.22 -25.59 -2.54
N SER A 160 5.98 -25.84 -3.61
CA SER A 160 7.41 -26.10 -3.58
C SER A 160 8.24 -24.96 -4.14
N GLY A 161 9.46 -24.78 -3.65
CA GLY A 161 10.53 -23.98 -4.22
C GLY A 161 10.10 -22.61 -4.76
N MET A 162 10.16 -22.44 -6.07
CA MET A 162 9.91 -21.15 -6.75
C MET A 162 8.47 -20.63 -6.59
N GLU A 163 7.49 -21.52 -6.57
CA GLU A 163 6.07 -21.16 -6.36
C GLU A 163 5.84 -20.60 -4.96
N LYS A 164 6.47 -21.18 -3.96
CA LYS A 164 6.43 -20.70 -2.59
C LYS A 164 7.01 -19.28 -2.49
N HIS A 165 8.16 -19.03 -3.11
CA HIS A 165 8.77 -17.70 -3.11
C HIS A 165 7.93 -16.65 -3.83
N LYS A 166 7.27 -17.00 -4.93
CA LYS A 166 6.33 -16.09 -5.61
C LYS A 166 5.20 -15.65 -4.69
N GLU A 167 4.61 -16.59 -3.96
CA GLU A 167 3.52 -16.28 -3.05
C GLU A 167 3.98 -15.43 -1.86
N GLN A 168 5.17 -15.70 -1.33
CA GLN A 168 5.78 -14.87 -0.28
C GLN A 168 6.05 -13.44 -0.74
N LEU A 169 6.52 -13.25 -1.98
CA LEU A 169 6.70 -11.92 -2.56
C LEU A 169 5.36 -11.20 -2.79
N LYS A 170 4.30 -11.93 -3.17
CA LYS A 170 2.94 -11.34 -3.23
C LYS A 170 2.51 -10.81 -1.87
N MET A 171 2.75 -11.55 -0.79
CA MET A 171 2.44 -11.08 0.55
C MET A 171 3.22 -9.82 0.91
N LEU A 172 4.50 -9.78 0.57
CA LEU A 172 5.32 -8.60 0.80
C LEU A 172 4.73 -7.36 0.11
N PHE A 173 4.27 -7.50 -1.13
CA PHE A 173 3.74 -6.38 -1.90
C PHE A 173 2.27 -6.04 -1.58
N PHE A 174 1.44 -7.03 -1.26
CA PHE A 174 0.00 -6.82 -1.07
C PHE A 174 -0.48 -6.93 0.39
N ASN A 175 0.41 -7.21 1.32
CA ASN A 175 0.15 -7.15 2.77
C ASN A 175 1.40 -6.70 3.54
N PRO A 176 1.96 -5.50 3.21
CA PRO A 176 3.18 -5.02 3.85
C PRO A 176 3.01 -4.87 5.36
N GLY A 177 4.14 -4.96 6.07
CA GLY A 177 4.16 -4.75 7.51
C GLY A 177 3.84 -5.98 8.35
N ARG A 178 3.57 -7.13 7.71
CA ARG A 178 3.31 -8.41 8.38
C ARG A 178 4.51 -9.33 8.32
N ARG A 179 4.66 -10.18 9.33
CA ARG A 179 5.69 -11.25 9.32
C ARG A 179 5.44 -12.22 8.18
N ILE A 180 6.46 -12.48 7.37
CA ILE A 180 6.39 -13.43 6.25
C ILE A 180 7.41 -14.52 6.51
N ASN A 181 6.95 -15.67 6.99
CA ASN A 181 7.81 -16.79 7.31
C ASN A 181 8.44 -17.41 6.06
N GLY A 182 9.71 -17.76 6.14
CA GLY A 182 10.43 -18.48 5.10
C GLY A 182 10.99 -17.63 3.96
N LEU A 183 10.87 -16.28 4.01
CA LEU A 183 11.66 -15.40 3.15
C LEU A 183 13.11 -15.40 3.66
N PRO A 184 14.09 -15.84 2.84
CA PRO A 184 15.49 -15.83 3.25
C PRO A 184 15.94 -14.43 3.66
N PHE A 185 16.54 -14.31 4.84
CA PHE A 185 17.15 -13.08 5.39
C PHE A 185 16.17 -11.92 5.67
N MET A 186 14.88 -12.04 5.35
CA MET A 186 13.89 -10.96 5.49
C MET A 186 12.77 -11.23 6.49
N SER A 187 12.52 -12.48 6.90
CA SER A 187 11.29 -12.85 7.61
C SER A 187 10.99 -12.01 8.85
N ASN A 188 12.00 -11.67 9.64
CA ASN A 188 11.84 -10.84 10.83
C ASN A 188 11.78 -9.34 10.52
N LYS A 189 12.31 -8.92 9.36
CA LYS A 189 12.43 -7.51 8.98
C LYS A 189 11.18 -6.93 8.34
N THR A 190 10.16 -7.75 8.05
CA THR A 190 8.92 -7.32 7.42
C THR A 190 7.83 -6.91 8.42
N ALA A 191 7.97 -7.32 9.69
CA ALA A 191 6.92 -7.24 10.71
C ALA A 191 7.01 -5.95 11.53
N ILE A 192 6.54 -4.83 10.98
CA ILE A 192 6.68 -3.49 11.60
C ILE A 192 5.94 -3.32 12.92
N TYR A 193 5.02 -4.24 13.24
CA TYR A 193 4.26 -4.20 14.50
C TYR A 193 4.86 -5.08 15.61
N ASP A 194 5.84 -5.91 15.29
CA ASP A 194 6.50 -6.75 16.28
C ASP A 194 7.48 -5.91 17.10
N ASP A 195 7.60 -6.20 18.39
CA ASP A 195 8.34 -5.35 19.32
C ASP A 195 9.82 -5.21 18.99
N ASP A 196 10.44 -6.27 18.44
CA ASP A 196 11.84 -6.28 18.00
C ASP A 196 12.12 -5.37 16.80
N ILE A 197 11.12 -5.03 16.01
CA ILE A 197 11.22 -4.19 14.80
C ILE A 197 10.60 -2.81 15.00
N ALA A 198 9.56 -2.71 15.79
CA ALA A 198 8.78 -1.47 15.95
C ALA A 198 9.62 -0.29 16.48
N ASP A 199 10.67 -0.55 17.25
CA ASP A 199 11.59 0.48 17.74
C ASP A 199 12.43 1.14 16.64
N ALA A 200 12.47 0.52 15.45
CA ALA A 200 13.12 1.11 14.29
C ALA A 200 12.29 2.21 13.62
N TYR A 201 11.03 2.43 14.05
CA TYR A 201 10.12 3.37 13.38
C TYR A 201 9.76 4.56 14.24
N ASP A 202 9.65 5.73 13.60
CA ASP A 202 8.82 6.84 14.05
C ASP A 202 7.38 6.57 13.63
N MET A 203 6.43 6.79 14.55
CA MET A 203 5.02 6.52 14.35
C MET A 203 4.19 7.76 14.69
N ASP A 204 3.38 8.20 13.75
CA ASP A 204 2.54 9.38 13.86
C ASP A 204 1.09 9.04 13.49
N ILE A 205 0.13 9.67 14.18
CA ILE A 205 -1.27 9.67 13.78
C ILE A 205 -1.68 11.10 13.47
N ASP A 206 -2.17 11.30 12.27
CA ASP A 206 -2.66 12.57 11.78
C ASP A 206 -4.12 12.45 11.31
N PHE A 207 -4.72 13.57 10.92
CA PHE A 207 -6.08 13.63 10.43
C PHE A 207 -6.14 14.46 9.15
N GLU A 208 -6.60 13.85 8.07
CA GLU A 208 -6.70 14.51 6.77
C GLU A 208 -7.80 13.92 5.89
N GLN A 209 -8.20 14.63 4.84
CA GLN A 209 -9.12 14.10 3.84
C GLN A 209 -8.38 13.30 2.77
N LYS A 210 -8.91 12.10 2.45
CA LYS A 210 -8.49 11.28 1.31
C LYS A 210 -9.70 10.97 0.44
N ASN A 211 -9.68 11.43 -0.82
CA ASN A 211 -10.79 11.26 -1.76
C ASN A 211 -12.14 11.77 -1.21
N GLY A 212 -12.14 12.88 -0.46
CA GLY A 212 -13.35 13.45 0.15
C GLY A 212 -13.82 12.75 1.44
N ILE A 213 -13.08 11.74 1.93
CA ILE A 213 -13.37 11.01 3.18
C ILE A 213 -12.44 11.51 4.27
N ASN A 214 -12.98 11.85 5.43
CA ASN A 214 -12.20 12.16 6.63
C ASN A 214 -11.52 10.91 7.14
N CYS A 215 -10.22 10.99 7.39
CA CYS A 215 -9.41 9.83 7.74
C CYS A 215 -8.45 10.14 8.90
N TYR A 216 -8.29 9.19 9.81
CA TYR A 216 -7.07 9.08 10.58
C TYR A 216 -5.97 8.48 9.70
N VAL A 217 -4.81 9.10 9.70
CA VAL A 217 -3.65 8.62 8.92
C VAL A 217 -2.59 8.11 9.87
N PHE A 218 -2.34 6.81 9.82
CA PHE A 218 -1.25 6.22 10.56
C PHE A 218 0.00 6.19 9.69
N LYS A 219 0.98 6.99 10.07
CA LYS A 219 2.26 7.16 9.39
C LYS A 219 3.34 6.40 10.14
N GLN A 220 4.11 5.62 9.42
CA GLN A 220 5.21 4.83 9.95
C GLN A 220 6.42 5.04 9.05
N LYS A 221 7.50 5.55 9.60
CA LYS A 221 8.73 5.84 8.86
C LYS A 221 9.93 5.30 9.61
N VAL A 222 10.81 4.60 8.90
CA VAL A 222 12.04 4.10 9.49
C VAL A 222 12.92 5.25 9.99
N LYS A 223 13.47 5.11 11.18
CA LYS A 223 14.38 6.08 11.77
C LYS A 223 15.71 6.12 11.01
N PRO A 224 16.33 7.30 10.90
CA PRO A 224 17.66 7.43 10.27
C PRO A 224 18.67 6.44 10.86
N GLY A 225 19.37 5.72 9.99
CA GLY A 225 20.36 4.72 10.36
C GLY A 225 19.82 3.33 10.72
N LYS A 226 18.50 3.10 10.58
CA LYS A 226 17.85 1.79 10.79
C LYS A 226 17.38 1.12 9.49
N GLU A 227 17.57 1.76 8.33
CA GLU A 227 17.05 1.34 7.02
C GLU A 227 17.51 -0.08 6.63
N GLY A 228 18.75 -0.46 6.91
CA GLY A 228 19.26 -1.80 6.63
C GLY A 228 18.69 -2.93 7.50
N ASN A 229 17.96 -2.58 8.56
CA ASN A 229 17.40 -3.54 9.52
C ASN A 229 15.94 -3.89 9.24
N VAL A 230 15.29 -3.21 8.31
CA VAL A 230 13.88 -3.34 7.97
C VAL A 230 13.68 -3.51 6.48
N VAL A 231 12.47 -3.86 6.07
CA VAL A 231 12.07 -3.99 4.66
C VAL A 231 11.06 -2.90 4.27
N VAL A 232 10.29 -2.41 5.23
CA VAL A 232 9.32 -1.32 5.00
C VAL A 232 9.99 -0.01 5.39
N ASP A 233 10.35 0.84 4.43
CA ASP A 233 10.96 2.14 4.71
C ASP A 233 9.94 3.14 5.24
N GLU A 234 8.76 3.15 4.62
CA GLU A 234 7.66 4.04 4.99
C GLU A 234 6.32 3.37 4.65
N MET A 235 5.33 3.56 5.50
CA MET A 235 3.96 3.16 5.24
C MET A 235 2.98 4.15 5.83
N ASN A 236 2.08 4.68 4.99
CA ASN A 236 1.00 5.57 5.38
C ASN A 236 -0.33 4.89 5.07
N THR A 237 -1.21 4.77 6.06
CA THR A 237 -2.52 4.15 5.90
C THR A 237 -3.61 5.11 6.35
N TRP A 238 -4.56 5.38 5.46
CA TRP A 238 -5.75 6.18 5.70
C TRP A 238 -6.89 5.29 6.14
N PHE A 239 -7.39 5.51 7.34
CA PHE A 239 -8.52 4.82 7.91
C PHE A 239 -9.73 5.78 7.99
N ASN A 240 -10.87 5.35 7.48
CA ASN A 240 -12.11 6.12 7.63
C ASN A 240 -12.33 6.46 9.11
N GLU A 241 -12.62 7.73 9.39
CA GLU A 241 -12.81 8.26 10.75
C GLU A 241 -13.85 7.49 11.56
N THR A 242 -14.92 7.01 10.91
CA THR A 242 -16.07 6.39 11.56
C THR A 242 -15.99 4.86 11.59
N THR A 243 -15.68 4.24 10.43
CA THR A 243 -15.71 2.77 10.29
C THR A 243 -14.36 2.13 10.56
N PHE A 244 -13.28 2.91 10.50
CA PHE A 244 -11.90 2.45 10.52
C PHE A 244 -11.52 1.50 9.39
N ASP A 245 -12.31 1.45 8.31
CA ASP A 245 -11.92 0.74 7.11
C ASP A 245 -10.76 1.45 6.41
N VAL A 246 -9.90 0.67 5.76
CA VAL A 246 -8.80 1.24 4.98
C VAL A 246 -9.34 1.91 3.72
N VAL A 247 -9.11 3.22 3.58
CA VAL A 247 -9.46 4.04 2.40
C VAL A 247 -8.32 4.04 1.38
N ALA A 248 -7.08 4.13 1.86
CA ALA A 248 -5.90 4.07 1.01
C ALA A 248 -4.67 3.63 1.82
N ARG A 249 -3.66 3.14 1.11
CA ARG A 249 -2.33 2.87 1.67
C ARG A 249 -1.26 3.20 0.66
N THR A 250 -0.21 3.91 1.11
CA THR A 250 1.05 4.07 0.37
C THR A 250 2.17 3.44 1.16
N TYR A 251 3.13 2.83 0.48
CA TYR A 251 4.29 2.25 1.15
C TYR A 251 5.49 2.15 0.21
N THR A 252 6.66 2.29 0.82
CA THR A 252 7.95 2.07 0.19
C THR A 252 8.61 0.88 0.85
N LEU A 253 9.08 -0.05 0.04
CA LEU A 253 9.81 -1.23 0.47
C LEU A 253 11.20 -1.18 -0.15
N SER A 254 12.22 -1.45 0.64
CA SER A 254 13.59 -1.64 0.12
C SER A 254 14.30 -2.76 0.84
N TYR A 255 15.18 -3.45 0.13
CA TYR A 255 16.03 -4.47 0.70
C TYR A 255 17.21 -4.76 -0.22
N ASP A 256 18.39 -4.91 0.37
CA ASP A 256 19.60 -5.34 -0.33
C ASP A 256 20.38 -6.34 0.54
N ALA A 257 20.29 -7.61 0.20
CA ALA A 257 21.02 -8.68 0.88
C ALA A 257 21.45 -9.79 -0.09
N GLY A 258 21.98 -9.40 -1.24
CA GLY A 258 22.61 -10.29 -2.21
C GLY A 258 21.66 -11.26 -2.93
N VAL A 259 20.71 -11.85 -2.21
CA VAL A 259 19.67 -12.76 -2.74
C VAL A 259 18.55 -12.00 -3.39
N TYR A 260 18.12 -10.91 -2.74
CA TYR A 260 17.12 -9.96 -3.20
C TYR A 260 17.70 -8.56 -3.07
N ASP A 261 17.44 -7.74 -4.08
CA ASP A 261 17.78 -6.33 -4.09
C ASP A 261 16.61 -5.62 -4.78
N PHE A 262 15.86 -4.84 -4.02
CA PHE A 262 14.69 -4.13 -4.53
C PHE A 262 14.44 -2.80 -3.84
N LYS A 263 13.81 -1.92 -4.61
CA LYS A 263 13.13 -0.73 -4.11
C LYS A 263 11.80 -0.61 -4.83
N VAL A 264 10.71 -0.61 -4.07
CA VAL A 264 9.34 -0.65 -4.58
C VAL A 264 8.51 0.42 -3.87
N ASN A 265 7.76 1.19 -4.66
CA ASN A 265 6.75 2.13 -4.16
C ASN A 265 5.38 1.63 -4.61
N MET A 266 4.44 1.59 -3.69
CA MET A 266 3.07 1.17 -3.93
C MET A 266 2.09 2.22 -3.43
N GLU A 267 1.01 2.41 -4.17
CA GLU A 267 -0.20 3.11 -3.75
C GLU A 267 -1.40 2.24 -4.06
N VAL A 268 -2.28 2.06 -3.09
CA VAL A 268 -3.54 1.34 -3.24
C VAL A 268 -4.66 2.22 -2.70
N GLN A 269 -5.64 2.51 -3.54
CA GLN A 269 -6.87 3.19 -3.16
C GLN A 269 -8.01 2.19 -3.14
N MET A 270 -8.80 2.21 -2.08
CA MET A 270 -9.92 1.30 -1.87
C MET A 270 -11.25 1.94 -2.24
N THR A 271 -12.24 1.11 -2.53
CA THR A 271 -13.64 1.51 -2.65
C THR A 271 -14.53 0.46 -1.98
N GLN A 272 -15.77 0.85 -1.70
CA GLN A 272 -16.77 -0.04 -1.11
C GLN A 272 -17.71 -0.57 -2.19
N VAL A 273 -18.00 -1.87 -2.12
CA VAL A 273 -18.98 -2.57 -2.96
C VAL A 273 -19.93 -3.32 -2.03
N GLY A 274 -21.04 -2.70 -1.66
CA GLY A 274 -21.87 -3.18 -0.55
C GLY A 274 -21.06 -3.21 0.75
N ILE A 275 -20.95 -4.38 1.35
CA ILE A 275 -20.17 -4.59 2.59
C ILE A 275 -18.70 -4.97 2.34
N LEU A 276 -18.29 -5.04 1.09
CA LEU A 276 -16.94 -5.46 0.71
C LEU A 276 -16.07 -4.26 0.39
N THR A 277 -14.89 -4.21 0.96
CA THR A 277 -13.82 -3.31 0.54
C THR A 277 -13.02 -3.99 -0.56
N VAL A 278 -12.71 -3.25 -1.64
CA VAL A 278 -11.89 -3.74 -2.78
C VAL A 278 -10.92 -2.65 -3.23
N PRO A 279 -9.77 -3.00 -3.81
CA PRO A 279 -8.90 -2.02 -4.46
C PRO A 279 -9.57 -1.49 -5.74
N ALA A 280 -9.61 -0.16 -5.87
CA ALA A 280 -10.09 0.54 -7.07
C ALA A 280 -8.93 1.02 -7.94
N VAL A 281 -7.84 1.50 -7.32
CA VAL A 281 -6.64 1.94 -8.03
C VAL A 281 -5.42 1.35 -7.35
N ILE A 282 -4.54 0.77 -8.14
CA ILE A 282 -3.25 0.24 -7.69
C ILE A 282 -2.17 0.84 -8.58
N ARG A 283 -1.17 1.46 -7.96
CA ARG A 283 0.02 1.97 -8.64
C ARG A 283 1.26 1.31 -8.05
N TYR A 284 2.12 0.85 -8.91
CA TYR A 284 3.39 0.23 -8.59
C TYR A 284 4.51 0.90 -9.37
N ASN A 285 5.61 1.17 -8.69
CA ASN A 285 6.87 1.55 -9.30
C ASN A 285 7.97 0.76 -8.60
N GLY A 286 8.58 -0.16 -9.29
CA GLY A 286 9.54 -1.09 -8.71
C GLY A 286 10.79 -1.28 -9.54
N ASN A 287 11.90 -1.43 -8.82
CA ASN A 287 13.20 -1.82 -9.34
C ASN A 287 13.70 -2.95 -8.45
N TRP A 288 13.85 -4.15 -9.01
CA TRP A 288 14.21 -5.30 -8.22
C TRP A 288 15.01 -6.35 -9.00
N LYS A 289 15.74 -7.16 -8.24
CA LYS A 289 16.51 -8.29 -8.71
C LYS A 289 16.32 -9.44 -7.72
N ALA A 290 16.02 -10.62 -8.21
CA ALA A 290 16.04 -11.86 -7.44
C ALA A 290 17.20 -12.74 -7.90
N ILE A 291 17.53 -13.78 -7.12
CA ILE A 291 18.56 -14.76 -7.47
C ILE A 291 18.29 -15.30 -8.89
N PHE A 292 19.34 -15.37 -9.69
CA PHE A 292 19.35 -15.88 -11.06
C PHE A 292 18.39 -15.16 -12.04
N LYS A 293 17.86 -13.97 -11.66
CA LYS A 293 17.05 -13.14 -12.54
C LYS A 293 17.77 -11.85 -12.91
N LYS A 294 17.51 -11.35 -14.11
CA LYS A 294 17.96 -10.02 -14.51
C LYS A 294 17.21 -8.97 -13.66
N ARG A 295 17.87 -7.83 -13.44
CA ARG A 295 17.20 -6.68 -12.80
C ARG A 295 16.08 -6.18 -13.69
N GLU A 296 14.92 -6.04 -13.11
CA GLU A 296 13.73 -5.50 -13.77
C GLU A 296 13.35 -4.15 -13.16
N ARG A 297 12.90 -3.24 -14.01
CA ARG A 297 12.29 -1.98 -13.64
C ARG A 297 10.92 -1.95 -14.27
N GLY A 298 9.90 -1.89 -13.44
CA GLY A 298 8.52 -1.92 -13.90
C GLY A 298 7.67 -0.86 -13.23
N VAL A 299 6.76 -0.30 -14.01
CA VAL A 299 5.69 0.57 -13.52
C VAL A 299 4.39 -0.05 -13.97
N PHE A 300 3.42 -0.15 -13.07
CA PHE A 300 2.08 -0.51 -13.50
C PHE A 300 1.01 0.31 -12.78
N THR A 301 -0.11 0.49 -13.47
CA THR A 301 -1.36 1.00 -12.91
C THR A 301 -2.48 0.03 -13.27
N ALA A 302 -3.26 -0.36 -12.27
CA ALA A 302 -4.54 -1.02 -12.44
C ALA A 302 -5.64 -0.09 -11.95
N THR A 303 -6.65 0.15 -12.77
CA THR A 303 -7.87 0.85 -12.39
C THR A 303 -9.04 -0.09 -12.55
N LEU A 304 -9.72 -0.39 -11.45
CA LEU A 304 -10.84 -1.32 -11.40
C LEU A 304 -12.15 -0.56 -11.17
N SER A 305 -13.19 -0.95 -11.87
CA SER A 305 -14.48 -0.27 -11.85
C SER A 305 -15.63 -1.22 -12.17
N ASN A 306 -16.87 -0.70 -12.15
CA ASN A 306 -18.09 -1.44 -12.51
C ASN A 306 -18.26 -2.73 -11.70
N PHE A 307 -17.95 -2.65 -10.41
CA PHE A 307 -18.04 -3.80 -9.52
C PHE A 307 -19.50 -4.23 -9.30
N LEU A 308 -19.75 -5.54 -9.38
CA LEU A 308 -21.04 -6.16 -9.09
C LEU A 308 -20.81 -7.44 -8.28
N LEU A 309 -21.51 -7.54 -7.15
CA LEU A 309 -21.63 -8.79 -6.39
C LEU A 309 -22.86 -9.54 -6.93
N ARG A 310 -22.69 -10.80 -7.26
CA ARG A 310 -23.78 -11.69 -7.73
C ARG A 310 -23.95 -12.89 -6.83
#